data_3fc09cd7c80a09772f50e95c48b6e6ac
#
_entry.id   3fc09cd7c80a09772f50e95c48b6e6ac
#
_cell.length_a   1.000
_cell.length_b   1.000
_cell.length_c   1.000
_cell.angle_alpha   90.00
_cell.angle_beta   90.00
_cell.angle_gamma   90.00
#
_symmetry.space_group_name_H-M   'P 1'
#
loop_
_entity.id
_entity.type
_entity.pdbx_description
1 polymer ?
#
loop_
_entity_poly.entity_id
_entity_poly.type
_entity_poly.pdbx_seq_one_letter_code
_entity_poly.pdbx_strand_id
1 'polypeptide(L)'
;MKAFTDIEQSKNLAKILPLDSADMCYRIVAYNPNNTHVYQPYCFVGTLESDIPCWSLAALIEITNECRMEKTPFDQTGEFTYSFVDDYYNIRTYEENNPVDACYEMIIKLHELDALRKFKT
;
A
#
# COMPACT_ATOMS: atom_id res chain seq x y z
N MET A 1 -4.48 -9.69 10.51
CA MET A 1 -3.89 -9.47 9.18
C MET A 1 -3.81 -7.97 8.91
N LYS A 2 -2.74 -7.54 8.27
CA LYS A 2 -2.55 -6.14 7.90
C LYS A 2 -3.60 -5.72 6.87
N ALA A 3 -4.31 -4.62 7.13
CA ALA A 3 -5.44 -4.17 6.30
C ALA A 3 -5.16 -2.86 5.56
N PHE A 4 -4.06 -2.18 5.87
CA PHE A 4 -3.70 -0.90 5.26
C PHE A 4 -2.18 -0.70 5.35
N THR A 5 -1.66 0.25 4.57
CA THR A 5 -0.21 0.54 4.55
C THR A 5 0.26 1.07 5.89
N ASP A 6 1.50 0.71 6.28
CA ASP A 6 2.12 1.30 7.46
C ASP A 6 2.64 2.71 7.15
N ILE A 7 3.21 3.37 8.15
CA ILE A 7 3.64 4.78 8.01
C ILE A 7 4.74 4.90 6.95
N GLU A 8 5.71 4.00 6.96
CA GLU A 8 6.81 4.05 5.98
C GLU A 8 6.31 3.81 4.55
N GLN A 9 5.48 2.78 4.35
CA GLN A 9 4.87 2.53 3.05
C GLN A 9 4.01 3.71 2.60
N SER A 10 3.24 4.29 3.51
CA SER A 10 2.38 5.44 3.23
C SER A 10 3.20 6.65 2.78
N LYS A 11 4.32 6.94 3.44
CA LYS A 11 5.20 8.04 3.03
C LYS A 11 5.79 7.80 1.65
N ASN A 12 6.17 6.57 1.35
CA ASN A 12 6.73 6.22 0.04
C ASN A 12 5.68 6.36 -1.06
N LEU A 13 4.47 5.86 -0.83
CA LEU A 13 3.38 5.97 -1.80
C LEU A 13 2.94 7.41 -2.02
N ALA A 14 2.99 8.25 -0.99
CA ALA A 14 2.62 9.66 -1.11
C ALA A 14 3.52 10.41 -2.10
N LYS A 15 4.72 9.91 -2.36
CA LYS A 15 5.65 10.51 -3.34
C LYS A 15 5.30 10.16 -4.77
N ILE A 16 4.55 9.10 -5.01
CA ILE A 16 4.33 8.56 -6.35
C ILE A 16 2.85 8.46 -6.75
N LEU A 17 1.93 8.53 -5.79
CA LEU A 17 0.49 8.41 -6.05
C LEU A 17 -0.21 9.73 -5.75
N PRO A 18 -1.29 10.04 -6.49
CA PRO A 18 -2.11 11.21 -6.16
C PRO A 18 -2.78 11.02 -4.80
N LEU A 19 -2.93 12.13 -4.05
CA LEU A 19 -3.51 12.09 -2.71
C LEU A 19 -4.94 11.58 -2.71
N ASP A 20 -5.71 11.85 -3.77
CA ASP A 20 -7.10 11.41 -3.88
C ASP A 20 -7.24 9.91 -4.11
N SER A 21 -6.14 9.19 -4.34
CA SER A 21 -6.16 7.73 -4.40
C SER A 21 -6.16 7.09 -3.02
N ALA A 22 -5.81 7.84 -1.97
CA ALA A 22 -5.81 7.36 -0.60
C ALA A 22 -7.21 7.47 -0.01
N ASP A 23 -7.61 6.47 0.77
CA ASP A 23 -8.91 6.46 1.45
C ASP A 23 -8.78 6.57 2.97
N MET A 24 -7.55 6.68 3.46
CA MET A 24 -7.24 6.75 4.89
C MET A 24 -6.15 7.80 5.14
N CYS A 25 -5.92 8.12 6.39
CA CYS A 25 -4.76 8.92 6.77
C CYS A 25 -4.24 8.51 8.15
N TYR A 26 -2.95 8.78 8.37
CA TYR A 26 -2.36 8.80 9.71
C TYR A 26 -2.32 10.22 10.20
N ARG A 27 -2.83 10.45 11.40
CA ARG A 27 -2.88 11.78 12.02
C ARG A 27 -2.10 11.76 13.33
N ILE A 28 -1.39 12.84 13.61
CA ILE A 28 -0.65 13.00 14.86
C ILE A 28 -1.67 13.18 15.99
N VAL A 29 -1.61 12.31 17.00
CA VAL A 29 -2.51 12.37 18.16
C VAL A 29 -1.77 12.74 19.44
N ALA A 30 -0.44 12.65 19.46
CA ALA A 30 0.36 12.99 20.64
C ALA A 30 1.83 13.21 20.25
N TYR A 31 2.55 13.91 21.13
CA TYR A 31 3.99 14.10 21.01
C TYR A 31 4.66 13.47 22.22
N ASN A 32 5.69 12.67 21.97
CA ASN A 32 6.49 12.10 23.05
C ASN A 32 7.50 13.13 23.59
N PRO A 33 8.00 12.95 24.84
CA PRO A 33 8.97 13.89 25.43
C PRO A 33 10.25 14.09 24.62
N ASN A 34 10.61 13.11 23.78
CA ASN A 34 11.80 13.19 22.92
C ASN A 34 11.49 13.72 21.51
N ASN A 35 10.40 14.44 21.34
CA ASN A 35 9.98 15.10 20.11
C ASN A 35 9.58 14.14 18.98
N THR A 36 9.25 12.89 19.29
CA THR A 36 8.67 11.98 18.30
C THR A 36 7.16 12.12 18.26
N HIS A 37 6.58 11.94 17.07
CA HIS A 37 5.15 12.01 16.87
C HIS A 37 4.51 10.63 17.06
N VAL A 38 3.33 10.61 17.68
CA VAL A 38 2.50 9.41 17.74
C VAL A 38 1.37 9.56 16.73
N TYR A 39 1.32 8.65 15.78
CA TYR A 39 0.32 8.65 14.71
C TYR A 39 -0.75 7.61 14.97
N GLN A 40 -1.97 7.91 14.55
CA GLN A 40 -3.08 6.97 14.57
C GLN A 40 -3.76 6.94 13.21
N PRO A 41 -4.11 5.74 12.69
CA PRO A 41 -4.81 5.65 11.41
C PRO A 41 -6.29 5.96 11.56
N TYR A 42 -6.85 6.64 10.55
CA TYR A 42 -8.27 6.97 10.45
C TYR A 42 -8.79 6.64 9.08
N CYS A 43 -10.05 6.20 9.00
CA CYS A 43 -10.71 5.81 7.76
C CYS A 43 -11.36 7.01 7.06
N PHE A 44 -10.61 8.11 6.91
CA PHE A 44 -11.04 9.25 6.12
C PHE A 44 -9.81 9.89 5.46
N VAL A 45 -10.05 10.64 4.40
CA VAL A 45 -8.98 11.33 3.68
C VAL A 45 -8.45 12.48 4.54
N GLY A 46 -7.12 12.57 4.66
CA GLY A 46 -6.49 13.59 5.47
C GLY A 46 -6.68 14.98 4.91
N THR A 47 -6.98 15.94 5.79
CA THR A 47 -7.19 17.34 5.43
C THR A 47 -6.16 18.28 6.06
N LEU A 48 -5.35 17.79 7.01
CA LEU A 48 -4.30 18.57 7.65
C LEU A 48 -2.99 18.38 6.89
N GLU A 49 -2.17 19.42 6.86
CA GLU A 49 -0.87 19.35 6.20
C GLU A 49 0.04 18.27 6.81
N SER A 50 -0.10 18.01 8.11
CA SER A 50 0.68 17.01 8.82
C SER A 50 0.14 15.59 8.66
N ASP A 51 -1.06 15.42 8.08
CA ASP A 51 -1.62 14.09 7.85
C ASP A 51 -0.80 13.33 6.80
N ILE A 52 -0.58 12.04 7.05
CA ILE A 52 0.11 11.17 6.08
C ILE A 52 -0.97 10.36 5.36
N PRO A 53 -1.07 10.45 4.02
CA PRO A 53 -2.02 9.62 3.28
C PRO A 53 -1.76 8.14 3.55
N CYS A 54 -2.84 7.37 3.68
CA CYS A 54 -2.77 5.94 3.95
C CYS A 54 -3.74 5.23 3.02
N TRP A 55 -3.36 4.07 2.56
CA TRP A 55 -4.14 3.29 1.60
C TRP A 55 -4.59 1.98 2.25
N SER A 56 -5.90 1.75 2.25
CA SER A 56 -6.43 0.43 2.59
C SER A 56 -6.11 -0.57 1.48
N LEU A 57 -6.26 -1.87 1.78
CA LEU A 57 -6.10 -2.89 0.74
C LEU A 57 -7.05 -2.64 -0.43
N ALA A 58 -8.29 -2.21 -0.16
CA ALA A 58 -9.25 -1.91 -1.23
C ALA A 58 -8.75 -0.77 -2.14
N ALA A 59 -8.17 0.28 -1.57
CA ALA A 59 -7.61 1.38 -2.35
C ALA A 59 -6.41 0.92 -3.17
N LEU A 60 -5.56 0.06 -2.62
CA LEU A 60 -4.40 -0.48 -3.33
C LEU A 60 -4.82 -1.38 -4.50
N ILE A 61 -5.85 -2.20 -4.29
CA ILE A 61 -6.39 -3.08 -5.34
C ILE A 61 -6.95 -2.23 -6.48
N GLU A 62 -7.61 -1.12 -6.18
CA GLU A 62 -8.11 -0.22 -7.21
C GLU A 62 -6.98 0.35 -8.09
N ILE A 63 -5.83 0.65 -7.49
CA ILE A 63 -4.66 1.14 -8.22
C ILE A 63 -4.06 0.04 -9.10
N THR A 64 -4.06 -1.19 -8.63
CA THR A 64 -3.49 -2.35 -9.33
C THR A 64 -4.56 -3.22 -9.97
N ASN A 65 -5.67 -2.62 -10.42
CA ASN A 65 -6.84 -3.37 -10.90
C ASN A 65 -6.57 -4.22 -12.14
N GLU A 66 -5.49 -3.96 -12.87
CA GLU A 66 -5.09 -4.77 -14.02
C GLU A 66 -4.16 -5.92 -13.65
N CYS A 67 -3.77 -5.99 -12.37
CA CYS A 67 -2.98 -7.09 -11.85
C CYS A 67 -3.90 -8.14 -11.22
N ARG A 68 -3.40 -9.35 -11.09
CA ARG A 68 -4.11 -10.40 -10.36
C ARG A 68 -3.35 -10.77 -9.11
N MET A 69 -4.07 -11.10 -8.06
CA MET A 69 -3.49 -11.57 -6.81
C MET A 69 -3.48 -13.10 -6.81
N GLU A 70 -2.34 -13.67 -6.44
CA GLU A 70 -2.21 -15.10 -6.22
C GLU A 70 -2.05 -15.37 -4.73
N LYS A 71 -2.85 -16.30 -4.23
CA LYS A 71 -2.82 -16.75 -2.85
C LYS A 71 -2.34 -18.20 -2.84
N THR A 72 -1.21 -18.46 -2.21
CA THR A 72 -0.57 -19.77 -2.24
C THR A 72 -0.48 -20.31 -0.82
N PRO A 73 -0.89 -21.57 -0.57
CA PRO A 73 -0.70 -22.18 0.74
C PRO A 73 0.79 -22.25 1.07
N PHE A 74 1.12 -21.80 2.27
CA PHE A 74 2.49 -21.86 2.77
C PHE A 74 2.61 -23.09 3.68
N ASP A 75 3.22 -24.14 3.14
CA ASP A 75 3.49 -25.37 3.88
C ASP A 75 2.19 -26.00 4.44
N GLN A 76 2.31 -26.83 5.48
CA GLN A 76 1.19 -27.54 6.12
C GLN A 76 0.61 -26.79 7.31
N THR A 77 0.97 -25.52 7.48
CA THR A 77 0.59 -24.72 8.65
C THR A 77 -0.80 -24.12 8.56
N GLY A 78 -1.43 -24.14 7.37
CA GLY A 78 -2.70 -23.46 7.13
C GLY A 78 -2.54 -21.97 6.84
N GLU A 79 -1.33 -21.46 6.81
CA GLU A 79 -1.05 -20.08 6.43
C GLU A 79 -0.97 -19.94 4.91
N PHE A 80 -1.08 -18.69 4.45
CA PHE A 80 -1.01 -18.38 3.02
C PHE A 80 0.03 -17.30 2.77
N THR A 81 0.61 -17.33 1.59
CA THR A 81 1.41 -16.22 1.06
C THR A 81 0.65 -15.59 -0.10
N TYR A 82 0.97 -14.33 -0.36
CA TYR A 82 0.27 -13.52 -1.36
C TYR A 82 1.30 -12.90 -2.30
N SER A 83 1.00 -12.92 -3.58
CA SER A 83 1.80 -12.22 -4.59
C SER A 83 0.86 -11.56 -5.59
N PHE A 84 1.34 -10.51 -6.26
CA PHE A 84 0.63 -9.86 -7.35
C PHE A 84 1.38 -10.12 -8.65
N VAL A 85 0.62 -10.25 -9.73
CA VAL A 85 1.16 -10.55 -11.07
C VAL A 85 0.56 -9.57 -12.05
N ASP A 86 1.43 -8.91 -12.83
CA ASP A 86 1.02 -8.13 -13.99
C ASP A 86 1.41 -8.91 -15.23
N ASP A 87 0.41 -9.45 -15.93
CA ASP A 87 0.66 -10.31 -17.09
C ASP A 87 1.13 -9.50 -18.31
N TYR A 88 0.75 -8.23 -18.40
CA TYR A 88 1.15 -7.40 -19.53
C TYR A 88 2.67 -7.14 -19.52
N TYR A 89 3.22 -6.77 -18.36
CA TYR A 89 4.65 -6.51 -18.20
C TYR A 89 5.43 -7.73 -17.74
N ASN A 90 4.74 -8.85 -17.48
CA ASN A 90 5.34 -10.09 -16.98
C ASN A 90 6.13 -9.86 -15.69
N ILE A 91 5.50 -9.18 -14.74
CA ILE A 91 6.07 -8.85 -13.43
C ILE A 91 5.35 -9.64 -12.36
N ARG A 92 6.13 -10.16 -11.40
CA ARG A 92 5.59 -10.85 -10.23
C ARG A 92 6.29 -10.32 -8.99
N THR A 93 5.52 -10.06 -7.92
CA THR A 93 6.10 -9.72 -6.62
C THR A 93 6.59 -10.98 -5.92
N TYR A 94 7.44 -10.79 -4.91
CA TYR A 94 7.78 -11.87 -4.00
C TYR A 94 6.54 -12.31 -3.23
N GLU A 95 6.59 -13.52 -2.66
CA GLU A 95 5.53 -14.00 -1.81
C GLU A 95 5.61 -13.29 -0.45
N GLU A 96 4.53 -12.63 -0.07
CA GLU A 96 4.42 -11.88 1.17
C GLU A 96 3.38 -12.53 2.07
N ASN A 97 3.48 -12.30 3.38
CA ASN A 97 2.56 -12.91 4.34
C ASN A 97 1.21 -12.17 4.44
N ASN A 98 1.04 -11.08 3.71
CA ASN A 98 -0.23 -10.36 3.64
C ASN A 98 -0.38 -9.67 2.28
N PRO A 99 -1.62 -9.44 1.82
CA PRO A 99 -1.85 -8.85 0.50
C PRO A 99 -1.49 -7.36 0.42
N VAL A 100 -1.47 -6.63 1.54
CA VAL A 100 -1.07 -5.21 1.52
C VAL A 100 0.38 -5.07 1.08
N ASP A 101 1.28 -5.85 1.68
CA ASP A 101 2.70 -5.79 1.35
C ASP A 101 2.96 -6.23 -0.09
N ALA A 102 2.26 -7.26 -0.55
CA ALA A 102 2.38 -7.72 -1.94
C ALA A 102 1.91 -6.65 -2.92
N CYS A 103 0.78 -6.00 -2.64
CA CYS A 103 0.23 -4.96 -3.49
C CYS A 103 1.12 -3.71 -3.49
N TYR A 104 1.62 -3.31 -2.33
CA TYR A 104 2.58 -2.21 -2.22
C TYR A 104 3.80 -2.46 -3.09
N GLU A 105 4.37 -3.67 -3.01
CA GLU A 105 5.54 -4.04 -3.80
C GLU A 105 5.25 -3.94 -5.31
N MET A 106 4.06 -4.39 -5.75
CA MET A 106 3.67 -4.29 -7.15
C MET A 106 3.60 -2.83 -7.60
N ILE A 107 3.04 -1.94 -6.78
CA ILE A 107 2.96 -0.52 -7.11
C ILE A 107 4.36 0.07 -7.28
N ILE A 108 5.29 -0.24 -6.39
CA ILE A 108 6.67 0.24 -6.51
C ILE A 108 7.32 -0.27 -7.80
N LYS A 109 7.15 -1.55 -8.12
CA LYS A 109 7.70 -2.13 -9.36
C LYS A 109 7.11 -1.48 -10.61
N LEU A 110 5.79 -1.25 -10.64
CA LEU A 110 5.14 -0.59 -11.77
C LEU A 110 5.61 0.86 -11.89
N HIS A 111 5.79 1.55 -10.78
CA HIS A 111 6.30 2.91 -10.80
C HIS A 111 7.73 2.97 -11.38
N GLU A 112 8.60 2.06 -10.99
CA GLU A 112 9.97 1.98 -11.49
C GLU A 112 10.01 1.76 -13.01
N LEU A 113 9.01 1.08 -13.55
CA LEU A 113 8.88 0.84 -14.99
C LEU A 113 8.06 1.92 -15.70
N ASP A 114 7.67 2.97 -15.00
CA ASP A 114 6.77 4.00 -15.51
C ASP A 114 5.48 3.40 -16.08
N ALA A 115 4.96 2.40 -15.38
CA ALA A 115 3.86 1.57 -15.85
C ALA A 115 2.60 1.66 -14.98
N LEU A 116 2.45 2.69 -14.15
CA LEU A 116 1.22 2.95 -13.39
C LEU A 116 0.18 3.59 -14.32
N ARG A 117 -0.44 2.75 -15.11
CA ARG A 117 -1.27 3.16 -16.25
C ARG A 117 -2.44 4.07 -15.85
N LYS A 118 -3.03 3.83 -14.67
CA LYS A 118 -4.18 4.59 -14.20
C LYS A 118 -3.85 6.06 -13.94
N PHE A 119 -2.62 6.38 -13.60
CA PHE A 119 -2.18 7.73 -13.25
C PHE A 119 -1.19 8.30 -14.25
N LYS A 120 -0.99 7.62 -15.35
CA LYS A 120 -0.08 8.07 -16.39
C LYS A 120 -0.80 9.08 -17.27
N THR A 121 -0.21 10.25 -17.41
CA THR A 121 -0.72 11.31 -18.29
C THR A 121 -0.04 11.29 -19.64
#